data_6acf53717664cef1aee8699edfb1f92e
#
_entry.id   6acf53717664cef1aee8699edfb1f92e
#
_cell.length_a   1.000
_cell.length_b   1.000
_cell.length_c   1.000
_cell.angle_alpha   90.00
_cell.angle_beta   90.00
_cell.angle_gamma   90.00
#
_symmetry.space_group_name_H-M   'P 1'
#
loop_
_entity.id
_entity.type
_entity.pdbx_description
1 polymer ?
#
loop_
_entity_poly.entity_id
_entity_poly.type
_entity_poly.pdbx_seq_one_letter_code
_entity_poly.pdbx_strand_id
1 'polypeptide(L)'
;MNASLIRNPNRVLYLAIAGALAGAVLLPGCSTPGGGGSVVASTATVSNVPRVGFLTDYARLKPAPGLGGMLCWKVDKVDWKQYDKVQVERILVTLKPGNSQSAVDPGDLKTLTDYFRNALVTAIKPEAQVVDKAGPGVLQLRIALTDLVPTGTMDSLTGTLVPYGFVVEMASGTASGRPAGSTPYMGQTGMQAQFRDGASGRVLGECADTEIGRKYAADVDKGAVGATTTWVNGYMDSFSSWSYAQDAFNKWAAEFAQRFNQLRGNTKP
;
A
#
# COMPACT_ATOMS: atom_id res chain seq x y z
N MET A 1 88.88 4.21 -13.62
CA MET A 1 88.20 3.20 -14.42
C MET A 1 86.78 3.19 -13.92
N ASN A 2 85.94 3.88 -14.65
CA ASN A 2 84.54 4.27 -14.22
C ASN A 2 83.56 3.33 -14.87
N ALA A 3 82.71 2.69 -14.08
CA ALA A 3 81.58 1.98 -14.52
C ALA A 3 80.35 2.87 -14.30
N SER A 4 79.79 3.31 -15.37
CA SER A 4 78.55 4.14 -15.42
C SER A 4 77.30 3.25 -15.20
N LEU A 5 76.56 3.54 -14.15
CA LEU A 5 75.28 2.93 -13.86
C LEU A 5 74.16 3.62 -14.74
N ILE A 6 73.64 2.87 -15.66
CA ILE A 6 72.46 3.25 -16.43
C ILE A 6 71.20 3.10 -15.54
N ARG A 7 70.63 4.21 -15.22
CA ARG A 7 69.40 4.34 -14.43
C ARG A 7 68.20 4.22 -15.33
N ASN A 8 67.40 3.17 -15.17
CA ASN A 8 66.21 2.90 -15.93
C ASN A 8 65.00 3.73 -15.36
N PRO A 9 64.32 4.59 -16.15
CA PRO A 9 63.33 5.52 -15.61
C PRO A 9 61.88 5.02 -15.77
N ASN A 10 61.59 3.73 -15.65
CA ASN A 10 60.22 3.21 -15.78
C ASN A 10 59.71 2.49 -14.53
N ARG A 11 59.80 3.14 -13.38
CA ARG A 11 59.05 2.78 -12.19
C ARG A 11 58.12 3.93 -11.81
N VAL A 12 57.11 4.19 -12.65
CA VAL A 12 56.00 5.05 -12.32
C VAL A 12 54.92 4.18 -11.67
N LEU A 13 54.87 4.27 -10.38
CA LEU A 13 53.71 4.72 -9.62
C LEU A 13 52.47 3.86 -9.82
N TYR A 14 52.41 2.65 -9.25
CA TYR A 14 51.14 2.06 -8.79
C TYR A 14 50.86 2.58 -7.39
N LEU A 15 50.26 3.76 -7.30
CA LEU A 15 49.70 4.24 -6.07
C LEU A 15 48.39 3.54 -5.85
N ALA A 16 48.34 2.76 -4.81
CA ALA A 16 47.25 2.05 -4.25
C ALA A 16 46.00 2.96 -4.07
N ILE A 17 44.95 2.64 -4.77
CA ILE A 17 43.59 2.97 -4.35
C ILE A 17 43.07 1.74 -3.60
N ALA A 18 43.56 1.61 -2.38
CA ALA A 18 42.98 0.67 -1.41
C ALA A 18 42.42 1.51 -0.26
N GLY A 19 41.12 1.50 -0.09
CA GLY A 19 40.56 1.99 1.17
C GLY A 19 39.41 2.94 1.05
N ALA A 20 38.22 2.45 0.74
CA ALA A 20 36.96 2.98 1.24
C ALA A 20 35.79 2.00 0.91
N LEU A 21 35.90 0.79 1.41
CA LEU A 21 34.80 -0.17 1.45
C LEU A 21 34.64 -0.65 2.89
N ALA A 22 34.11 0.22 3.74
CA ALA A 22 33.66 -0.23 5.06
C ALA A 22 32.61 0.79 5.54
N GLY A 23 31.35 0.43 5.46
CA GLY A 23 30.26 1.23 6.00
C GLY A 23 28.92 0.86 5.42
N ALA A 24 28.70 -0.39 5.03
CA ALA A 24 27.36 -0.90 4.87
C ALA A 24 26.75 -1.05 6.28
N VAL A 25 26.14 0.00 6.78
CA VAL A 25 25.23 -0.05 7.92
C VAL A 25 24.08 -0.94 7.48
N LEU A 26 24.13 -2.20 7.90
CA LEU A 26 22.99 -3.12 7.83
C LEU A 26 21.92 -2.57 8.77
N LEU A 27 21.08 -1.67 8.25
CA LEU A 27 19.79 -1.44 8.85
C LEU A 27 19.00 -2.75 8.68
N PRO A 28 18.50 -3.35 9.76
CA PRO A 28 17.58 -4.46 9.62
C PRO A 28 16.30 -3.90 9.00
N GLY A 29 16.23 -3.94 7.66
CA GLY A 29 15.00 -3.78 6.96
C GLY A 29 14.08 -4.92 7.39
N CYS A 30 13.00 -4.61 8.09
CA CYS A 30 11.90 -5.54 8.27
C CYS A 30 11.32 -5.84 6.88
N SER A 31 11.89 -6.80 6.21
CA SER A 31 11.30 -7.42 5.03
C SER A 31 10.07 -8.18 5.50
N THR A 32 8.90 -7.62 5.27
CA THR A 32 7.64 -8.36 5.36
C THR A 32 7.65 -9.44 4.29
N PRO A 33 7.48 -10.73 4.64
CA PRO A 33 7.36 -11.80 3.66
C PRO A 33 6.04 -11.62 2.89
N GLY A 34 6.12 -11.34 1.61
CA GLY A 34 4.96 -11.23 0.72
C GLY A 34 4.98 -10.04 -0.23
N GLY A 35 6.10 -9.33 -0.34
CA GLY A 35 6.20 -8.16 -1.18
C GLY A 35 6.57 -8.46 -2.63
N GLY A 36 5.65 -8.94 -3.45
CA GLY A 36 5.66 -8.54 -4.85
C GLY A 36 5.49 -7.02 -4.88
N GLY A 37 6.34 -6.26 -5.61
CA GLY A 37 6.33 -4.81 -5.60
C GLY A 37 4.94 -4.24 -5.87
N SER A 38 4.21 -3.88 -4.83
CA SER A 38 2.88 -3.31 -4.96
C SER A 38 2.98 -1.95 -5.65
N VAL A 39 2.16 -1.73 -6.66
CA VAL A 39 2.05 -0.43 -7.35
C VAL A 39 1.38 0.63 -6.47
N VAL A 40 0.93 0.26 -5.27
CA VAL A 40 0.41 1.16 -4.25
C VAL A 40 1.18 1.02 -2.95
N ALA A 41 1.23 2.08 -2.15
CA ALA A 41 1.85 2.08 -0.83
C ALA A 41 1.04 2.91 0.16
N SER A 42 0.92 2.39 1.39
CA SER A 42 0.26 3.12 2.47
C SER A 42 1.05 4.36 2.88
N THR A 43 0.31 5.45 3.07
CA THR A 43 0.79 6.71 3.65
C THR A 43 0.05 7.05 4.94
N ALA A 44 -0.76 6.12 5.48
CA ALA A 44 -1.58 6.37 6.65
C ALA A 44 -0.75 6.64 7.90
N THR A 45 -1.07 7.71 8.58
CA THR A 45 -0.57 8.06 9.92
C THR A 45 -1.74 8.50 10.78
N VAL A 46 -1.62 8.39 12.09
CA VAL A 46 -2.69 8.81 13.02
C VAL A 46 -3.07 10.29 12.83
N SER A 47 -2.13 11.11 12.35
CA SER A 47 -2.35 12.54 12.10
C SER A 47 -3.02 12.86 10.78
N ASN A 48 -2.90 12.00 9.75
CA ASN A 48 -3.43 12.29 8.41
C ASN A 48 -4.69 11.50 8.03
N VAL A 49 -5.10 10.50 8.84
CA VAL A 49 -6.37 9.80 8.63
C VAL A 49 -7.53 10.79 8.69
N PRO A 50 -8.36 10.88 7.63
CA PRO A 50 -9.49 11.80 7.61
C PRO A 50 -10.50 11.46 8.70
N ARG A 51 -10.87 12.44 9.53
CA ARG A 51 -11.89 12.26 10.57
C ARG A 51 -13.28 12.56 10.02
N VAL A 52 -13.81 11.63 9.23
CA VAL A 52 -15.12 11.78 8.56
C VAL A 52 -16.30 11.30 9.41
N GLY A 53 -16.08 10.94 10.67
CA GLY A 53 -17.13 10.48 11.58
C GLY A 53 -17.62 9.05 11.34
N PHE A 54 -16.92 8.27 10.52
CA PHE A 54 -17.29 6.88 10.25
C PHE A 54 -16.81 5.92 11.36
N LEU A 55 -15.58 6.12 11.85
CA LEU A 55 -15.03 5.32 12.96
C LEU A 55 -15.54 5.85 14.30
N THR A 56 -15.62 4.97 15.30
CA THR A 56 -16.05 5.31 16.66
C THR A 56 -14.92 5.92 17.48
N ASP A 57 -13.66 5.50 17.25
CA ASP A 57 -12.52 5.95 18.05
C ASP A 57 -11.21 6.01 17.24
N TYR A 58 -10.95 7.17 16.65
CA TYR A 58 -9.70 7.43 15.91
C TYR A 58 -8.46 7.45 16.81
N ALA A 59 -8.60 7.72 18.10
CA ALA A 59 -7.45 7.82 19.01
C ALA A 59 -6.84 6.45 19.32
N ARG A 60 -7.61 5.38 19.15
CA ARG A 60 -7.13 4.00 19.34
C ARG A 60 -6.36 3.44 18.15
N LEU A 61 -6.43 4.08 16.99
CA LEU A 61 -5.72 3.62 15.79
C LEU A 61 -4.21 3.59 16.03
N LYS A 62 -3.59 2.47 15.69
CA LYS A 62 -2.14 2.24 15.79
C LYS A 62 -1.66 1.47 14.57
N PRO A 63 -0.40 1.61 14.14
CA PRO A 63 0.17 0.77 13.09
C PRO A 63 -0.08 -0.71 13.39
N ALA A 64 -0.68 -1.41 12.43
CA ALA A 64 -1.01 -2.83 12.55
C ALA A 64 0.09 -3.69 11.91
N PRO A 65 0.87 -4.45 12.69
CA PRO A 65 1.93 -5.29 12.15
C PRO A 65 1.40 -6.29 11.12
N GLY A 66 2.08 -6.38 9.98
CA GLY A 66 1.73 -7.29 8.89
C GLY A 66 0.54 -6.88 8.03
N LEU A 67 0.03 -5.65 8.19
CA LEU A 67 -1.05 -5.08 7.38
C LEU A 67 -0.57 -3.84 6.59
N GLY A 68 0.51 -3.96 5.86
CA GLY A 68 0.95 -3.05 4.81
C GLY A 68 0.98 -1.54 5.13
N GLY A 69 1.01 -1.16 6.41
CA GLY A 69 0.95 0.25 6.85
C GLY A 69 -0.40 0.69 7.40
N MET A 70 -1.44 -0.14 7.28
CA MET A 70 -2.77 0.14 7.81
C MET A 70 -2.75 0.40 9.32
N LEU A 71 -3.56 1.34 9.77
CA LEU A 71 -3.77 1.65 11.20
C LEU A 71 -5.02 0.94 11.69
N CYS A 72 -4.91 0.15 12.77
CA CYS A 72 -6.05 -0.57 13.33
C CYS A 72 -6.06 -0.55 14.86
N TRP A 73 -7.23 -0.86 15.40
CA TRP A 73 -7.41 -1.33 16.78
C TRP A 73 -8.44 -2.47 16.80
N LYS A 74 -8.38 -3.30 17.81
CA LYS A 74 -9.37 -4.36 18.06
C LYS A 74 -9.66 -4.49 19.55
N VAL A 75 -10.83 -5.05 19.87
CA VAL A 75 -11.19 -5.45 21.22
C VAL A 75 -10.37 -6.70 21.61
N ASP A 76 -9.88 -6.72 22.84
CA ASP A 76 -9.21 -7.88 23.39
C ASP A 76 -10.22 -8.99 23.73
N LYS A 77 -9.73 -10.23 23.78
CA LYS A 77 -10.48 -11.42 24.22
C LYS A 77 -11.77 -11.67 23.42
N VAL A 78 -11.77 -11.37 22.12
CA VAL A 78 -12.83 -11.78 21.21
C VAL A 78 -12.58 -13.21 20.77
N ASP A 79 -13.59 -14.08 20.89
CA ASP A 79 -13.56 -15.41 20.26
C ASP A 79 -13.86 -15.25 18.76
N TRP A 80 -12.81 -15.11 17.97
CA TRP A 80 -12.94 -14.94 16.51
C TRP A 80 -13.39 -16.23 15.81
N LYS A 81 -13.25 -17.42 16.46
CA LYS A 81 -13.65 -18.70 15.86
C LYS A 81 -15.16 -18.82 15.69
N GLN A 82 -15.94 -18.07 16.48
CA GLN A 82 -17.40 -18.06 16.35
C GLN A 82 -17.89 -17.43 15.04
N TYR A 83 -17.04 -16.64 14.36
CA TYR A 83 -17.41 -15.98 13.09
C TYR A 83 -17.04 -16.89 11.92
N ASP A 84 -17.98 -17.68 11.44
CA ASP A 84 -17.86 -18.53 10.24
C ASP A 84 -18.51 -17.90 9.00
N LYS A 85 -19.21 -16.78 9.19
CA LYS A 85 -19.89 -16.00 8.17
C LYS A 85 -19.44 -14.56 8.18
N VAL A 86 -19.42 -13.94 7.01
CA VAL A 86 -19.10 -12.49 6.85
C VAL A 86 -20.21 -11.84 6.03
N GLN A 87 -20.73 -10.75 6.55
CA GLN A 87 -21.58 -9.83 5.78
C GLN A 87 -20.71 -8.65 5.33
N VAL A 88 -20.60 -8.45 4.02
CA VAL A 88 -20.02 -7.24 3.44
C VAL A 88 -21.15 -6.27 3.16
N GLU A 89 -21.25 -5.21 3.96
CA GLU A 89 -22.25 -4.16 3.77
C GLU A 89 -21.98 -3.35 2.49
N ARG A 90 -22.93 -2.52 2.10
CA ARG A 90 -22.73 -1.57 1.02
C ARG A 90 -21.57 -0.64 1.34
N ILE A 91 -20.63 -0.50 0.41
CA ILE A 91 -19.51 0.45 0.55
C ILE A 91 -20.08 1.88 0.53
N LEU A 92 -19.77 2.64 1.56
CA LEU A 92 -20.14 4.06 1.65
C LEU A 92 -19.04 4.91 1.00
N VAL A 93 -19.42 6.10 0.56
CA VAL A 93 -18.46 7.11 0.09
C VAL A 93 -18.65 8.35 0.96
N THR A 94 -17.60 8.67 1.74
CA THR A 94 -17.61 9.81 2.66
C THR A 94 -16.33 10.60 2.42
N LEU A 95 -16.31 11.37 1.34
CA LEU A 95 -15.11 12.09 0.92
C LEU A 95 -14.86 13.30 1.82
N LYS A 96 -13.57 13.58 2.07
CA LYS A 96 -13.13 14.73 2.86
C LYS A 96 -13.58 16.03 2.17
N PRO A 97 -14.25 16.97 2.89
CA PRO A 97 -14.61 18.27 2.34
C PRO A 97 -13.39 19.07 1.87
N GLY A 98 -13.49 19.76 0.76
CA GLY A 98 -12.50 20.75 0.32
C GLY A 98 -11.39 20.25 -0.59
N ASN A 99 -11.35 18.97 -0.94
CA ASN A 99 -10.47 18.48 -2.01
C ASN A 99 -11.21 18.55 -3.36
N SER A 100 -10.47 18.61 -4.48
CA SER A 100 -10.96 18.54 -5.87
C SER A 100 -11.78 17.27 -6.20
N GLN A 101 -12.05 16.46 -5.21
CA GLN A 101 -12.86 15.24 -5.19
C GLN A 101 -14.35 15.47 -5.46
N SER A 102 -14.82 16.71 -5.42
CA SER A 102 -16.20 17.08 -5.82
C SER A 102 -16.50 16.78 -7.30
N ALA A 103 -15.51 16.31 -8.05
CA ALA A 103 -15.57 16.03 -9.48
C ALA A 103 -15.47 14.54 -9.84
N VAL A 104 -15.57 13.60 -8.87
CA VAL A 104 -15.63 12.19 -9.23
C VAL A 104 -17.01 11.88 -9.81
N ASP A 105 -17.03 11.37 -11.03
CA ASP A 105 -18.27 11.02 -11.73
C ASP A 105 -19.07 9.98 -10.92
N PRO A 106 -20.39 10.13 -10.78
CA PRO A 106 -21.21 9.16 -10.05
C PRO A 106 -21.15 7.74 -10.63
N GLY A 107 -20.92 7.58 -11.93
CA GLY A 107 -20.72 6.29 -12.57
C GLY A 107 -19.40 5.64 -12.13
N ASP A 108 -18.33 6.44 -12.02
CA ASP A 108 -17.05 5.98 -11.48
C ASP A 108 -17.19 5.55 -10.01
N LEU A 109 -17.88 6.34 -9.19
CA LEU A 109 -18.13 5.99 -7.79
C LEU A 109 -18.86 4.64 -7.66
N LYS A 110 -19.87 4.42 -8.50
CA LYS A 110 -20.58 3.14 -8.53
C LYS A 110 -19.64 2.00 -8.94
N THR A 111 -18.90 2.19 -10.01
CA THR A 111 -17.95 1.18 -10.52
C THR A 111 -16.90 0.83 -9.48
N LEU A 112 -16.33 1.82 -8.82
CA LEU A 112 -15.30 1.62 -7.78
C LEU A 112 -15.85 0.91 -6.55
N THR A 113 -17.03 1.30 -6.07
CA THR A 113 -17.65 0.66 -4.89
C THR A 113 -18.06 -0.78 -5.18
N ASP A 114 -18.60 -1.06 -6.38
CA ASP A 114 -18.93 -2.42 -6.82
C ASP A 114 -17.67 -3.28 -6.96
N TYR A 115 -16.62 -2.73 -7.57
CA TYR A 115 -15.32 -3.42 -7.69
C TYR A 115 -14.76 -3.81 -6.31
N PHE A 116 -14.71 -2.85 -5.38
CA PHE A 116 -14.18 -3.11 -4.03
C PHE A 116 -15.00 -4.17 -3.29
N ARG A 117 -16.33 -4.08 -3.35
CA ARG A 117 -17.20 -5.10 -2.77
C ARG A 117 -16.93 -6.48 -3.36
N ASN A 118 -16.77 -6.58 -4.68
CA ASN A 118 -16.47 -7.84 -5.36
C ASN A 118 -15.09 -8.38 -4.97
N ALA A 119 -14.07 -7.54 -4.86
CA ALA A 119 -12.73 -7.93 -4.40
C ALA A 119 -12.79 -8.53 -2.97
N LEU A 120 -13.50 -7.88 -2.05
CA LEU A 120 -13.72 -8.38 -0.68
C LEU A 120 -14.43 -9.73 -0.68
N VAL A 121 -15.55 -9.84 -1.41
CA VAL A 121 -16.31 -11.10 -1.50
C VAL A 121 -15.46 -12.22 -2.06
N THR A 122 -14.66 -11.94 -3.08
CA THR A 122 -13.77 -12.93 -3.71
C THR A 122 -12.67 -13.38 -2.74
N ALA A 123 -12.06 -12.46 -2.01
CA ALA A 123 -11.01 -12.78 -1.04
C ALA A 123 -11.56 -13.54 0.19
N ILE A 124 -12.80 -13.25 0.61
CA ILE A 124 -13.41 -13.87 1.80
C ILE A 124 -13.95 -15.27 1.51
N LYS A 125 -14.52 -15.53 0.33
CA LYS A 125 -15.17 -16.80 -0.02
C LYS A 125 -14.38 -18.09 0.31
N PRO A 126 -13.06 -18.14 0.13
CA PRO A 126 -12.29 -19.33 0.52
C PRO A 126 -12.23 -19.56 2.02
N GLU A 127 -12.48 -18.52 2.82
CA GLU A 127 -12.23 -18.48 4.24
C GLU A 127 -13.51 -18.54 5.10
N ALA A 128 -14.62 -17.97 4.59
CA ALA A 128 -15.90 -17.91 5.29
C ALA A 128 -17.06 -17.80 4.31
N GLN A 129 -18.24 -18.19 4.76
CA GLN A 129 -19.46 -17.99 4.00
C GLN A 129 -19.83 -16.51 3.94
N VAL A 130 -20.00 -15.95 2.73
CA VAL A 130 -20.52 -14.59 2.57
C VAL A 130 -22.04 -14.65 2.61
N VAL A 131 -22.63 -13.80 3.47
CA VAL A 131 -24.10 -13.72 3.70
C VAL A 131 -24.61 -12.30 3.53
N ASP A 132 -25.90 -12.15 3.25
CA ASP A 132 -26.52 -10.83 3.04
C ASP A 132 -27.12 -10.24 4.33
N LYS A 133 -27.29 -11.03 5.38
CA LYS A 133 -27.95 -10.58 6.61
C LYS A 133 -27.04 -10.80 7.83
N ALA A 134 -27.09 -9.83 8.74
CA ALA A 134 -26.50 -9.94 10.06
C ALA A 134 -27.20 -11.00 10.92
N GLY A 135 -26.50 -11.51 11.92
CA GLY A 135 -27.03 -12.49 12.85
C GLY A 135 -25.92 -13.18 13.64
N PRO A 136 -26.26 -14.20 14.43
CA PRO A 136 -25.28 -14.99 15.18
C PRO A 136 -24.23 -15.63 14.26
N GLY A 137 -22.96 -15.59 14.69
CA GLY A 137 -21.82 -16.12 13.91
C GLY A 137 -21.43 -15.31 12.69
N VAL A 138 -22.06 -14.16 12.46
CA VAL A 138 -21.74 -13.25 11.34
C VAL A 138 -20.83 -12.14 11.82
N LEU A 139 -19.69 -11.95 11.13
CA LEU A 139 -18.89 -10.74 11.21
C LEU A 139 -19.41 -9.73 10.18
N GLN A 140 -19.91 -8.59 10.63
CA GLN A 140 -20.30 -7.51 9.74
C GLN A 140 -19.08 -6.66 9.38
N LEU A 141 -18.81 -6.49 8.10
CA LEU A 141 -17.80 -5.60 7.55
C LEU A 141 -18.46 -4.37 6.94
N ARG A 142 -18.23 -3.22 7.55
CA ARG A 142 -18.67 -1.91 7.07
C ARG A 142 -17.47 -1.12 6.59
N ILE A 143 -17.55 -0.52 5.42
CA ILE A 143 -16.43 0.23 4.82
C ILE A 143 -16.95 1.55 4.28
N ALA A 144 -16.14 2.59 4.46
CA ALA A 144 -16.28 3.88 3.81
C ALA A 144 -15.00 4.21 3.03
N LEU A 145 -15.14 4.61 1.77
CA LEU A 145 -14.10 5.27 1.01
C LEU A 145 -14.06 6.75 1.45
N THR A 146 -12.89 7.21 1.86
CA THR A 146 -12.71 8.54 2.47
C THR A 146 -11.88 9.48 1.63
N ASP A 147 -11.21 8.95 0.63
CA ASP A 147 -10.38 9.69 -0.31
C ASP A 147 -10.39 9.00 -1.68
N LEU A 148 -10.58 9.75 -2.75
CA LEU A 148 -10.55 9.27 -4.13
C LEU A 148 -10.01 10.40 -5.01
N VAL A 149 -8.74 10.30 -5.38
CA VAL A 149 -8.06 11.26 -6.27
C VAL A 149 -7.62 10.50 -7.52
N PRO A 150 -8.15 10.80 -8.69
CA PRO A 150 -7.78 10.10 -9.92
C PRO A 150 -6.32 10.35 -10.30
N THR A 151 -5.75 9.45 -11.09
CA THR A 151 -4.43 9.66 -11.69
C THR A 151 -4.47 10.85 -12.65
N GLY A 152 -3.57 11.81 -12.44
CA GLY A 152 -3.34 12.93 -13.36
C GLY A 152 -2.49 12.48 -14.54
N THR A 153 -3.09 11.98 -15.62
CA THR A 153 -2.39 11.37 -16.75
C THR A 153 -1.39 12.30 -17.43
N MET A 154 -1.74 13.58 -17.58
CA MET A 154 -0.84 14.57 -18.23
C MET A 154 0.39 14.85 -17.39
N ASP A 155 0.23 15.03 -16.09
CA ASP A 155 1.33 15.30 -15.17
C ASP A 155 2.23 14.07 -15.00
N SER A 156 1.63 12.87 -15.05
CA SER A 156 2.35 11.60 -14.99
C SER A 156 3.26 11.35 -16.20
N LEU A 157 2.87 11.83 -17.39
CA LEU A 157 3.67 11.67 -18.60
C LEU A 157 4.90 12.61 -18.62
N THR A 158 4.81 13.80 -18.03
CA THR A 158 5.87 14.80 -18.08
C THR A 158 7.17 14.28 -17.48
N GLY A 159 7.12 13.63 -16.33
CA GLY A 159 8.31 13.06 -15.68
C GLY A 159 8.92 11.87 -16.44
N THR A 160 8.14 11.18 -17.29
CA THR A 160 8.63 10.03 -18.07
C THR A 160 9.35 10.47 -19.35
N LEU A 161 8.94 11.58 -19.93
CA LEU A 161 9.49 12.06 -21.20
C LEU A 161 10.79 12.88 -21.03
N VAL A 162 11.07 13.35 -19.82
CA VAL A 162 12.30 14.10 -19.53
C VAL A 162 13.43 13.11 -19.18
N PRO A 163 14.59 13.16 -19.87
CA PRO A 163 15.75 12.35 -19.49
C PRO A 163 16.11 12.56 -18.01
N TYR A 164 16.27 11.45 -17.27
CA TYR A 164 16.50 11.46 -15.80
C TYR A 164 15.33 11.97 -14.93
N GLY A 165 14.19 12.33 -15.50
CA GLY A 165 13.00 12.76 -14.74
C GLY A 165 12.55 11.73 -13.73
N PHE A 166 12.68 10.44 -14.03
CA PHE A 166 12.34 9.33 -13.12
C PHE A 166 13.17 9.34 -11.83
N VAL A 167 14.45 9.73 -11.88
CA VAL A 167 15.33 9.81 -10.69
C VAL A 167 14.87 10.92 -9.76
N VAL A 168 14.49 12.06 -10.33
CA VAL A 168 13.95 13.20 -9.59
C VAL A 168 12.59 12.85 -8.98
N GLU A 169 11.73 12.18 -9.72
CA GLU A 169 10.42 11.73 -9.22
C GLU A 169 10.56 10.71 -8.08
N MET A 170 11.45 9.73 -8.20
CA MET A 170 11.73 8.77 -7.12
C MET A 170 12.23 9.46 -5.85
N ALA A 171 13.15 10.43 -6.00
CA ALA A 171 13.71 11.19 -4.90
C ALA A 171 12.68 12.14 -4.27
N SER A 172 11.76 12.71 -5.05
CA SER A 172 10.75 13.66 -4.56
C SER A 172 9.75 13.02 -3.59
N GLY A 173 9.38 11.75 -3.82
CA GLY A 173 8.55 10.99 -2.89
C GLY A 173 9.20 10.90 -1.52
N THR A 174 10.45 10.45 -1.46
CA THR A 174 11.21 10.31 -0.22
C THR A 174 11.48 11.66 0.46
N ALA A 175 11.84 12.69 -0.31
CA ALA A 175 12.08 14.04 0.22
C ALA A 175 10.82 14.68 0.84
N SER A 176 9.63 14.29 0.36
CA SER A 176 8.34 14.74 0.89
C SER A 176 7.75 13.82 1.96
N GLY A 177 8.51 12.85 2.48
CA GLY A 177 8.06 11.89 3.49
C GLY A 177 7.09 10.83 2.98
N ARG A 178 6.99 10.65 1.66
CA ARG A 178 6.17 9.63 1.01
C ARG A 178 7.02 8.41 0.62
N PRO A 179 6.40 7.24 0.41
CA PRO A 179 7.12 6.08 -0.09
C PRO A 179 7.89 6.35 -1.38
N ALA A 180 9.06 5.74 -1.54
CA ALA A 180 9.88 5.89 -2.73
C ALA A 180 9.07 5.52 -4.00
N GLY A 181 9.19 6.32 -5.05
CA GLY A 181 8.45 6.14 -6.31
C GLY A 181 7.00 6.64 -6.29
N SER A 182 6.50 7.16 -5.16
CA SER A 182 5.20 7.82 -5.13
C SER A 182 5.30 9.24 -5.65
N THR A 183 4.35 9.63 -6.51
CA THR A 183 4.21 11.00 -7.01
C THR A 183 2.80 11.51 -6.72
N PRO A 184 2.60 12.84 -6.57
CA PRO A 184 1.27 13.39 -6.31
C PRO A 184 0.27 13.15 -7.46
N TYR A 185 0.75 12.73 -8.61
CA TYR A 185 -0.06 12.55 -9.83
C TYR A 185 -0.58 11.12 -10.02
N MET A 186 -0.13 10.17 -9.22
CA MET A 186 -0.49 8.76 -9.36
C MET A 186 -1.81 8.39 -8.69
N GLY A 187 -2.50 9.38 -8.15
CA GLY A 187 -3.76 9.18 -7.47
C GLY A 187 -3.62 8.71 -6.03
N GLN A 188 -4.72 8.81 -5.30
CA GLN A 188 -4.81 8.43 -3.89
C GLN A 188 -6.18 7.87 -3.58
N THR A 189 -6.25 6.84 -2.75
CA THR A 189 -7.49 6.33 -2.22
C THR A 189 -7.37 6.06 -0.72
N GLY A 190 -8.42 6.40 0.02
CA GLY A 190 -8.50 6.18 1.46
C GLY A 190 -9.69 5.33 1.83
N MET A 191 -9.55 4.53 2.86
CA MET A 191 -10.65 3.75 3.41
C MET A 191 -10.67 3.78 4.93
N GLN A 192 -11.88 3.58 5.47
CA GLN A 192 -12.13 3.26 6.87
C GLN A 192 -13.02 2.04 6.96
N ALA A 193 -12.71 1.14 7.89
CA ALA A 193 -13.44 -0.11 8.07
C ALA A 193 -13.82 -0.31 9.54
N GLN A 194 -15.02 -0.83 9.77
CA GLN A 194 -15.51 -1.29 11.07
C GLN A 194 -15.86 -2.76 10.97
N PHE A 195 -15.43 -3.52 11.97
CA PHE A 195 -15.76 -4.92 12.16
C PHE A 195 -16.74 -5.02 13.32
N ARG A 196 -17.93 -5.52 13.06
CA ARG A 196 -18.99 -5.60 14.06
C ARG A 196 -19.48 -7.03 14.27
N ASP A 197 -19.87 -7.33 15.49
CA ASP A 197 -20.63 -8.53 15.80
C ASP A 197 -22.02 -8.44 15.18
N GLY A 198 -22.39 -9.42 14.34
CA GLY A 198 -23.62 -9.37 13.58
C GLY A 198 -24.88 -9.58 14.42
N ALA A 199 -24.78 -10.14 15.62
CA ALA A 199 -25.92 -10.34 16.51
C ALA A 199 -26.19 -9.08 17.36
N SER A 200 -25.15 -8.47 17.90
CA SER A 200 -25.27 -7.34 18.83
C SER A 200 -24.99 -5.97 18.20
N GLY A 201 -24.37 -5.93 17.03
CA GLY A 201 -23.87 -4.71 16.40
C GLY A 201 -22.66 -4.08 17.07
N ARG A 202 -22.08 -4.74 18.10
CA ARG A 202 -20.92 -4.25 18.86
C ARG A 202 -19.70 -4.15 17.96
N VAL A 203 -18.99 -3.02 18.01
CA VAL A 203 -17.73 -2.82 17.29
C VAL A 203 -16.65 -3.68 17.94
N LEU A 204 -16.00 -4.53 17.14
CA LEU A 204 -14.94 -5.44 17.53
C LEU A 204 -13.56 -4.91 17.17
N GLY A 205 -13.49 -4.03 16.20
CA GLY A 205 -12.27 -3.40 15.74
C GLY A 205 -12.54 -2.41 14.63
N GLU A 206 -11.59 -1.55 14.37
CA GLU A 206 -11.65 -0.56 13.31
C GLU A 206 -10.28 -0.41 12.66
N CYS A 207 -10.28 -0.12 11.37
CA CYS A 207 -9.07 0.16 10.61
C CYS A 207 -9.24 1.40 9.73
N ALA A 208 -8.11 2.03 9.41
CA ALA A 208 -8.04 3.09 8.42
C ALA A 208 -6.74 2.96 7.62
N ASP A 209 -6.81 3.29 6.36
CA ASP A 209 -5.64 3.34 5.49
C ASP A 209 -5.81 4.39 4.40
N THR A 210 -4.68 4.82 3.84
CA THR A 210 -4.61 5.69 2.67
C THR A 210 -3.49 5.17 1.78
N GLU A 211 -3.84 4.71 0.60
CA GLU A 211 -2.92 4.22 -0.41
C GLU A 211 -2.67 5.27 -1.47
N ILE A 212 -1.41 5.43 -1.84
CA ILE A 212 -0.99 6.29 -2.95
C ILE A 212 -0.42 5.42 -4.07
N GLY A 213 -0.75 5.74 -5.32
CA GLY A 213 -0.19 5.08 -6.48
C GLY A 213 1.32 5.32 -6.58
N ARG A 214 2.07 4.30 -7.01
CA ARG A 214 3.51 4.34 -7.24
C ARG A 214 3.78 4.07 -8.71
N LYS A 215 4.34 5.05 -9.39
CA LYS A 215 4.70 4.94 -10.82
C LYS A 215 5.85 3.96 -11.05
N TYR A 216 6.75 3.89 -10.08
CA TYR A 216 7.94 3.05 -10.12
C TYR A 216 7.97 2.15 -8.88
N ALA A 217 7.09 1.17 -8.84
CA ALA A 217 7.22 0.06 -7.90
C ALA A 217 8.36 -0.83 -8.41
N ALA A 218 9.59 -0.33 -8.35
CA ALA A 218 10.74 -1.15 -8.64
C ALA A 218 10.84 -2.21 -7.57
N ASP A 219 10.65 -3.46 -7.96
CA ASP A 219 10.95 -4.61 -7.14
C ASP A 219 12.49 -4.77 -7.14
N VAL A 220 13.15 -3.85 -6.40
CA VAL A 220 14.62 -3.87 -6.28
C VAL A 220 15.13 -5.19 -5.70
N ASP A 221 14.27 -5.93 -5.00
CA ASP A 221 14.59 -7.24 -4.44
C ASP A 221 14.71 -8.33 -5.53
N LYS A 222 14.11 -8.12 -6.70
CA LYS A 222 14.19 -9.02 -7.86
C LYS A 222 15.28 -8.65 -8.87
N GLY A 223 16.13 -7.69 -8.55
CA GLY A 223 17.22 -7.22 -9.41
C GLY A 223 16.73 -6.42 -10.63
N ALA A 224 17.63 -6.10 -11.56
CA ALA A 224 17.37 -5.23 -12.70
C ALA A 224 16.26 -5.73 -13.63
N VAL A 225 16.13 -7.04 -13.81
CA VAL A 225 15.10 -7.66 -14.69
C VAL A 225 13.72 -7.55 -14.04
N GLY A 226 13.60 -7.82 -12.75
CA GLY A 226 12.35 -7.64 -12.00
C GLY A 226 11.89 -6.19 -11.97
N ALA A 227 12.83 -5.26 -11.76
CA ALA A 227 12.57 -3.82 -11.81
C ALA A 227 12.05 -3.38 -13.18
N THR A 228 12.61 -3.88 -14.26
CA THR A 228 12.18 -3.54 -15.63
C THR A 228 10.78 -4.07 -15.94
N THR A 229 10.48 -5.31 -15.55
CA THR A 229 9.15 -5.91 -15.79
C THR A 229 8.06 -5.19 -14.98
N THR A 230 8.34 -4.87 -13.72
CA THR A 230 7.42 -4.11 -12.87
C THR A 230 7.23 -2.69 -13.39
N TRP A 231 8.29 -2.08 -13.93
CA TRP A 231 8.23 -0.76 -14.54
C TRP A 231 7.33 -0.74 -15.79
N VAL A 232 7.46 -1.72 -16.70
CA VAL A 232 6.63 -1.80 -17.92
C VAL A 232 5.16 -2.01 -17.57
N ASN A 233 4.86 -2.91 -16.64
CA ASN A 233 3.48 -3.18 -16.21
C ASN A 233 2.87 -1.96 -15.49
N GLY A 234 3.58 -1.36 -14.55
CA GLY A 234 3.13 -0.15 -13.87
C GLY A 234 2.95 1.05 -14.80
N TYR A 235 3.77 1.16 -15.86
CA TYR A 235 3.64 2.19 -16.88
C TYR A 235 2.35 2.04 -17.69
N MET A 236 2.01 0.83 -18.10
CA MET A 236 0.78 0.56 -18.88
C MET A 236 -0.48 0.78 -18.03
N ASP A 237 -0.46 0.38 -16.77
CA ASP A 237 -1.60 0.54 -15.85
C ASP A 237 -1.83 2.00 -15.43
N SER A 238 -0.79 2.83 -15.45
CA SER A 238 -0.87 4.26 -15.08
C SER A 238 -1.74 5.10 -16.02
N PHE A 239 -2.10 4.57 -17.17
CA PHE A 239 -3.00 5.26 -18.12
C PHE A 239 -4.50 5.11 -17.81
N SER A 240 -4.86 4.22 -16.88
CA SER A 240 -6.23 4.11 -16.39
C SER A 240 -6.44 5.00 -15.16
N SER A 241 -7.41 5.90 -15.20
CA SER A 241 -7.65 6.89 -14.13
C SER A 241 -7.84 6.29 -12.74
N TRP A 242 -8.22 5.00 -12.64
CA TRP A 242 -8.56 4.34 -11.37
C TRP A 242 -7.84 3.01 -11.13
N SER A 243 -6.84 2.63 -11.93
CA SER A 243 -6.13 1.36 -11.77
C SER A 243 -5.51 1.21 -10.38
N TYR A 244 -4.86 2.26 -9.88
CA TYR A 244 -4.26 2.27 -8.54
C TYR A 244 -5.31 2.08 -7.42
N ALA A 245 -6.53 2.60 -7.59
CA ALA A 245 -7.60 2.40 -6.62
C ALA A 245 -8.05 0.94 -6.59
N GLN A 246 -8.13 0.29 -7.75
CA GLN A 246 -8.42 -1.14 -7.85
C GLN A 246 -7.32 -1.98 -7.21
N ASP A 247 -6.05 -1.62 -7.38
CA ASP A 247 -4.91 -2.29 -6.73
C ASP A 247 -4.97 -2.13 -5.20
N ALA A 248 -5.28 -0.93 -4.70
CA ALA A 248 -5.50 -0.70 -3.28
C ALA A 248 -6.67 -1.54 -2.73
N PHE A 249 -7.77 -1.64 -3.47
CA PHE A 249 -8.92 -2.45 -3.08
C PHE A 249 -8.59 -3.95 -3.04
N ASN A 250 -7.84 -4.45 -4.01
CA ASN A 250 -7.36 -5.83 -4.03
C ASN A 250 -6.41 -6.11 -2.84
N LYS A 251 -5.49 -5.18 -2.55
CA LYS A 251 -4.59 -5.26 -1.40
C LYS A 251 -5.38 -5.33 -0.10
N TRP A 252 -6.28 -4.39 0.15
CA TRP A 252 -7.10 -4.36 1.37
C TRP A 252 -7.98 -5.60 1.52
N ALA A 253 -8.55 -6.11 0.43
CA ALA A 253 -9.35 -7.33 0.45
C ALA A 253 -8.50 -8.56 0.85
N ALA A 254 -7.29 -8.68 0.30
CA ALA A 254 -6.37 -9.76 0.65
C ALA A 254 -5.89 -9.66 2.11
N GLU A 255 -5.52 -8.46 2.57
CA GLU A 255 -5.09 -8.19 3.95
C GLU A 255 -6.21 -8.49 4.96
N PHE A 256 -7.46 -8.13 4.62
CA PHE A 256 -8.62 -8.48 5.44
C PHE A 256 -8.79 -9.99 5.56
N ALA A 257 -8.81 -10.72 4.44
CA ALA A 257 -8.99 -12.17 4.43
C ALA A 257 -7.87 -12.88 5.20
N GLN A 258 -6.62 -12.48 4.98
CA GLN A 258 -5.47 -13.01 5.70
C GLN A 258 -5.58 -12.76 7.21
N ARG A 259 -5.90 -11.53 7.60
CA ARG A 259 -6.01 -11.15 9.01
C ARG A 259 -7.18 -11.86 9.71
N PHE A 260 -8.30 -11.98 9.03
CA PHE A 260 -9.45 -12.71 9.53
C PHE A 260 -9.11 -14.18 9.82
N ASN A 261 -8.39 -14.83 8.92
CA ASN A 261 -7.89 -16.19 9.11
C ASN A 261 -6.94 -16.32 10.30
N GLN A 262 -5.96 -15.40 10.40
CA GLN A 262 -5.03 -15.38 11.54
C GLN A 262 -5.77 -15.25 12.87
N LEU A 263 -6.77 -14.37 12.95
CA LEU A 263 -7.56 -14.16 14.17
C LEU A 263 -8.37 -15.40 14.56
N ARG A 264 -8.85 -16.19 13.58
CA ARG A 264 -9.55 -17.47 13.79
C ARG A 264 -8.61 -18.63 14.12
N GLY A 265 -7.30 -18.43 14.06
CA GLY A 265 -6.30 -19.48 14.29
C GLY A 265 -6.12 -20.43 13.10
N ASN A 266 -6.59 -20.05 11.91
CA ASN A 266 -6.48 -20.81 10.67
C ASN A 266 -5.23 -20.40 9.86
N THR A 267 -4.10 -20.17 10.52
CA THR A 267 -2.84 -19.91 9.81
C THR A 267 -2.41 -21.17 9.08
N LYS A 268 -2.39 -21.14 7.74
CA LYS A 268 -1.58 -22.10 7.00
C LYS A 268 -0.12 -21.87 7.35
N PRO A 269 0.64 -22.95 7.60
CA PRO A 269 2.09 -22.85 7.86
C PRO A 269 2.83 -22.23 6.66
#